data_8022d1d573ef1138e89fd368de8ffe39
#
_entry.id   8022d1d573ef1138e89fd368de8ffe39
#
_cell.length_a   1.000
_cell.length_b   1.000
_cell.length_c   1.000
_cell.angle_alpha   90.00
_cell.angle_beta   90.00
_cell.angle_gamma   90.00
#
_symmetry.space_group_name_H-M   'P 1'
#
loop_
_entity.id
_entity.type
_entity.pdbx_description
1 polymer ?
#
loop_
_entity_poly.entity_id
_entity_poly.type
_entity_poly.pdbx_seq_one_letter_code
_entity_poly.pdbx_strand_id
1 'polypeptide(L)'
;MFATSRPGLLHPLHAILLAFPIALFTGALASDIAYLNTAEMQWSNFAAWMITFALVVGGPVLLWSLMLLLRRRNRGPARLYVACFAVAWVLGLVNAFQHSRDAWASVGVAGLILSLASTGLVLAAGWIAFSATVDREMVR
;
A
#
# COMPACT_ATOMS: atom_id res chain seq x y z
N MET A 1 22.74 29.88 -15.01
CA MET A 1 21.31 29.92 -14.67
C MET A 1 20.97 28.54 -14.12
N PHE A 2 21.03 28.36 -12.79
CA PHE A 2 20.79 27.03 -12.18
C PHE A 2 19.28 26.78 -12.15
N ALA A 3 18.80 25.85 -12.97
CA ALA A 3 17.42 25.40 -12.92
C ALA A 3 17.17 24.76 -11.56
N THR A 4 16.39 25.42 -10.72
CA THR A 4 15.92 24.86 -9.45
C THR A 4 14.96 23.72 -9.79
N SER A 5 15.46 22.49 -9.81
CA SER A 5 14.66 21.30 -9.95
C SER A 5 13.65 21.25 -8.81
N ARG A 6 12.37 21.48 -9.10
CA ARG A 6 11.30 21.30 -8.10
C ARG A 6 11.31 19.85 -7.68
N PRO A 7 11.43 19.54 -6.39
CA PRO A 7 11.47 18.17 -5.92
C PRO A 7 10.20 17.43 -6.35
N GLY A 8 10.36 16.21 -6.88
CA GLY A 8 9.26 15.31 -7.20
C GLY A 8 8.34 15.07 -6.00
N LEU A 9 7.21 14.40 -6.21
CA LEU A 9 6.33 14.02 -5.08
C LEU A 9 7.06 13.11 -4.11
N LEU A 10 7.94 12.25 -4.61
CA LEU A 10 8.65 11.25 -3.82
C LEU A 10 10.17 11.43 -3.93
N HIS A 11 10.83 11.28 -2.79
CA HIS A 11 12.26 11.01 -2.75
C HIS A 11 12.52 9.57 -3.24
N PRO A 12 13.63 9.25 -3.95
CA PRO A 12 13.89 7.90 -4.46
C PRO A 12 13.77 6.80 -3.40
N LEU A 13 14.31 7.02 -2.21
CA LEU A 13 14.18 6.07 -1.10
C LEU A 13 12.72 5.85 -0.68
N HIS A 14 11.91 6.91 -0.65
CA HIS A 14 10.48 6.81 -0.35
C HIS A 14 9.77 5.98 -1.43
N ALA A 15 10.10 6.18 -2.71
CA ALA A 15 9.54 5.41 -3.82
C ALA A 15 9.88 3.91 -3.70
N ILE A 16 11.13 3.58 -3.37
CA ILE A 16 11.57 2.21 -3.13
C ILE A 16 10.79 1.58 -1.97
N LEU A 17 10.70 2.28 -0.85
CA LEU A 17 9.99 1.78 0.34
C LEU A 17 8.48 1.63 0.10
N LEU A 18 7.87 2.51 -0.70
CA LEU A 18 6.45 2.42 -1.09
C LEU A 18 6.17 1.19 -1.96
N ALA A 19 7.14 0.72 -2.74
CA ALA A 19 6.97 -0.47 -3.57
C ALA A 19 6.71 -1.74 -2.73
N PHE A 20 7.24 -1.82 -1.50
CA PHE A 20 7.02 -2.98 -0.62
C PHE A 20 5.55 -3.18 -0.25
N PRO A 21 4.81 -2.23 0.36
CA PRO A 21 3.41 -2.44 0.65
C PRO A 21 2.57 -2.69 -0.62
N ILE A 22 2.91 -2.09 -1.75
CA ILE A 22 2.24 -2.37 -3.03
C ILE A 22 2.41 -3.84 -3.42
N ALA A 23 3.63 -4.34 -3.45
CA ALA A 23 3.93 -5.72 -3.82
C ALA A 23 3.36 -6.72 -2.81
N LEU A 24 3.50 -6.43 -1.51
CA LEU A 24 3.10 -7.34 -0.44
C LEU A 24 1.57 -7.45 -0.30
N PHE A 25 0.80 -6.36 -0.40
CA PHE A 25 -0.66 -6.45 -0.42
C PHE A 25 -1.17 -7.16 -1.67
N THR A 26 -0.54 -6.94 -2.83
CA THR A 26 -0.87 -7.66 -4.07
C THR A 26 -0.57 -9.15 -3.94
N GLY A 27 0.58 -9.51 -3.36
CA GLY A 27 0.95 -10.90 -3.08
C GLY A 27 0.02 -11.56 -2.07
N ALA A 28 -0.41 -10.84 -1.03
CA ALA A 28 -1.38 -11.33 -0.06
C ALA A 28 -2.73 -11.64 -0.71
N LEU A 29 -3.24 -10.73 -1.55
CA LEU A 29 -4.47 -10.97 -2.32
C LEU A 29 -4.36 -12.22 -3.21
N ALA A 30 -3.24 -12.38 -3.92
CA ALA A 30 -3.01 -13.56 -4.75
C ALA A 30 -2.99 -14.85 -3.91
N SER A 31 -2.39 -14.80 -2.72
CA SER A 31 -2.34 -15.91 -1.78
C SER A 31 -3.72 -16.24 -1.21
N ASP A 32 -4.54 -15.23 -0.87
CA ASP A 32 -5.92 -15.44 -0.43
C ASP A 32 -6.77 -16.12 -1.52
N ILE A 33 -6.63 -15.68 -2.78
CA ILE A 33 -7.30 -16.33 -3.93
C ILE A 33 -6.83 -17.77 -4.08
N ALA A 34 -5.52 -18.03 -3.97
CA ALA A 34 -4.98 -19.37 -4.05
C ALA A 34 -5.52 -20.26 -2.93
N TYR A 35 -5.59 -19.75 -1.70
CA TYR A 35 -6.16 -20.45 -0.56
C TYR A 35 -7.62 -20.86 -0.80
N LEU A 36 -8.46 -19.94 -1.27
CA LEU A 36 -9.88 -20.21 -1.52
C LEU A 36 -10.09 -21.25 -2.64
N ASN A 37 -9.15 -21.38 -3.57
CA ASN A 37 -9.22 -22.37 -4.65
C ASN A 37 -8.65 -23.75 -4.30
N THR A 38 -7.69 -23.80 -3.37
CA THR A 38 -6.93 -25.04 -3.08
C THR A 38 -7.17 -25.59 -1.68
N ALA A 39 -7.67 -24.76 -0.76
CA ALA A 39 -7.77 -25.04 0.68
C ALA A 39 -6.42 -25.37 1.34
N GLU A 40 -5.30 -25.04 0.70
CA GLU A 40 -3.96 -25.26 1.23
C GLU A 40 -3.59 -24.17 2.24
N MET A 41 -3.45 -24.56 3.51
CA MET A 41 -3.16 -23.63 4.62
C MET A 41 -1.90 -22.78 4.43
N GLN A 42 -0.96 -23.26 3.63
CA GLN A 42 0.27 -22.53 3.33
C GLN A 42 0.00 -21.18 2.66
N TRP A 43 -1.02 -21.09 1.80
CA TRP A 43 -1.40 -19.84 1.14
C TRP A 43 -1.97 -18.82 2.14
N SER A 44 -2.82 -19.26 3.06
CA SER A 44 -3.32 -18.39 4.15
C SER A 44 -2.19 -17.86 5.02
N ASN A 45 -1.20 -18.71 5.31
CA ASN A 45 -0.02 -18.33 6.09
C ASN A 45 0.85 -17.31 5.34
N PHE A 46 1.07 -17.48 4.04
CA PHE A 46 1.76 -16.49 3.22
C PHE A 46 1.04 -15.15 3.20
N ALA A 47 -0.29 -15.16 3.02
CA ALA A 47 -1.09 -13.93 3.05
C ALA A 47 -0.91 -13.19 4.39
N ALA A 48 -1.02 -13.89 5.51
CA ALA A 48 -0.84 -13.31 6.85
C ALA A 48 0.52 -12.62 7.01
N TRP A 49 1.61 -13.27 6.59
CA TRP A 49 2.95 -12.71 6.66
C TRP A 49 3.13 -11.52 5.71
N MET A 50 2.64 -11.62 4.48
CA MET A 50 2.71 -10.51 3.52
C MET A 50 1.95 -9.28 4.02
N ILE A 51 0.74 -9.44 4.58
CA ILE A 51 -0.01 -8.34 5.20
C ILE A 51 0.78 -7.73 6.36
N THR A 52 1.36 -8.56 7.23
CA THR A 52 2.15 -8.11 8.37
C THR A 52 3.35 -7.27 7.91
N PHE A 53 4.14 -7.76 6.96
CA PHE A 53 5.29 -7.01 6.44
C PHE A 53 4.87 -5.75 5.67
N ALA A 54 3.73 -5.78 4.94
CA ALA A 54 3.18 -4.59 4.30
C ALA A 54 2.86 -3.49 5.32
N LEU A 55 2.32 -3.86 6.48
CA LEU A 55 2.00 -2.93 7.56
C LEU A 55 3.26 -2.40 8.24
N VAL A 56 4.23 -3.28 8.54
CA VAL A 56 5.50 -2.90 9.21
C VAL A 56 6.31 -1.92 8.36
N VAL A 57 6.45 -2.17 7.06
CA VAL A 57 7.15 -1.26 6.15
C VAL A 57 6.28 -0.06 5.79
N GLY A 58 4.99 -0.29 5.55
CA GLY A 58 4.03 0.74 5.16
C GLY A 58 3.79 1.80 6.23
N GLY A 59 3.85 1.45 7.52
CA GLY A 59 3.64 2.38 8.63
C GLY A 59 4.63 3.56 8.61
N PRO A 60 5.96 3.33 8.64
CA PRO A 60 6.96 4.37 8.49
C PRO A 60 6.82 5.19 7.20
N VAL A 61 6.49 4.54 6.07
CA VAL A 61 6.27 5.23 4.80
C VAL A 61 5.04 6.14 4.86
N LEU A 62 3.96 5.70 5.50
CA LEU A 62 2.76 6.50 5.71
C LEU A 62 3.03 7.70 6.62
N LEU A 63 3.75 7.51 7.72
CA LEU A 63 4.16 8.60 8.61
C LEU A 63 5.04 9.63 7.89
N TRP A 64 5.99 9.18 7.09
CA TRP A 64 6.81 10.06 6.26
C TRP A 64 5.96 10.84 5.26
N SER A 65 5.02 10.17 4.57
CA SER A 65 4.09 10.79 3.63
C SER A 65 3.22 11.87 4.30
N LEU A 66 2.74 11.59 5.50
CA LEU A 66 1.93 12.52 6.29
C LEU A 66 2.77 13.75 6.69
N MET A 67 4.00 13.57 7.16
CA MET A 67 4.89 14.69 7.50
C MET A 67 5.18 15.57 6.27
N LEU A 68 5.42 14.97 5.11
CA LEU A 68 5.60 15.70 3.86
C LEU A 68 4.35 16.46 3.45
N LEU A 69 3.17 15.86 3.61
CA LEU A 69 1.89 16.50 3.32
C LEU A 69 1.67 17.74 4.19
N LEU A 70 1.99 17.67 5.48
CA LEU A 70 1.84 18.80 6.41
C LEU A 70 2.75 19.98 6.04
N ARG A 71 3.93 19.71 5.46
CA ARG A 71 4.90 20.73 5.03
C ARG A 71 4.61 21.33 3.64
N ARG A 72 3.70 20.75 2.84
CA ARG A 72 3.41 21.20 1.47
C ARG A 72 2.40 22.34 1.44
N ARG A 73 2.66 23.36 0.59
CA ARG A 73 1.73 24.46 0.32
C ARG A 73 0.60 24.05 -0.63
N ASN A 74 0.93 23.27 -1.69
CA ASN A 74 -0.07 22.68 -2.58
C ASN A 74 -0.28 21.21 -2.20
N ARG A 75 -1.49 20.87 -1.72
CA ARG A 75 -1.79 19.59 -1.07
C ARG A 75 -2.70 18.66 -1.87
N GLY A 76 -3.20 19.08 -3.05
CA GLY A 76 -4.24 18.35 -3.80
C GLY A 76 -3.90 16.86 -4.04
N PRO A 77 -3.00 16.52 -4.98
CA PRO A 77 -2.65 15.12 -5.27
C PRO A 77 -2.03 14.39 -4.07
N ALA A 78 -1.26 15.13 -3.24
CA ALA A 78 -0.63 14.55 -2.06
C ALA A 78 -1.65 14.14 -0.98
N ARG A 79 -2.77 14.88 -0.83
CA ARG A 79 -3.87 14.49 0.07
C ARG A 79 -4.52 13.19 -0.38
N LEU A 80 -4.81 13.08 -1.68
CA LEU A 80 -5.45 11.88 -2.21
C LEU A 80 -4.53 10.65 -2.06
N TYR A 81 -3.24 10.81 -2.38
CA TYR A 81 -2.24 9.77 -2.15
C TYR A 81 -2.21 9.30 -0.70
N VAL A 82 -2.06 10.24 0.25
CA VAL A 82 -1.97 9.91 1.68
C VAL A 82 -3.28 9.31 2.19
N ALA A 83 -4.44 9.82 1.73
CA ALA A 83 -5.75 9.28 2.11
C ALA A 83 -5.93 7.84 1.62
N CYS A 84 -5.67 7.55 0.34
CA CYS A 84 -5.74 6.19 -0.20
C CYS A 84 -4.80 5.24 0.54
N PHE A 85 -3.57 5.66 0.80
CA PHE A 85 -2.58 4.83 1.49
C PHE A 85 -2.94 4.61 2.96
N ALA A 86 -3.43 5.63 3.67
CA ALA A 86 -3.88 5.50 5.06
C ALA A 86 -5.07 4.53 5.18
N VAL A 87 -6.06 4.65 4.30
CA VAL A 87 -7.21 3.73 4.29
C VAL A 87 -6.76 2.32 3.94
N ALA A 88 -5.87 2.13 2.96
CA ALA A 88 -5.30 0.83 2.63
C ALA A 88 -4.58 0.21 3.84
N TRP A 89 -3.79 1.00 4.57
CA TRP A 89 -3.07 0.55 5.75
C TRP A 89 -4.01 0.14 6.89
N VAL A 90 -5.06 0.93 7.16
CA VAL A 90 -6.08 0.60 8.17
C VAL A 90 -6.84 -0.67 7.80
N LEU A 91 -7.28 -0.81 6.54
CA LEU A 91 -7.94 -2.03 6.07
C LEU A 91 -7.00 -3.24 6.13
N GLY A 92 -5.72 -3.06 5.80
CA GLY A 92 -4.69 -4.08 5.97
C GLY A 92 -4.51 -4.49 7.43
N LEU A 93 -4.57 -3.54 8.38
CA LEU A 93 -4.50 -3.83 9.79
C LEU A 93 -5.71 -4.67 10.26
N VAL A 94 -6.92 -4.29 9.85
CA VAL A 94 -8.13 -5.07 10.11
C VAL A 94 -8.00 -6.48 9.51
N ASN A 95 -7.45 -6.57 8.30
CA ASN A 95 -7.23 -7.85 7.62
C ASN A 95 -6.17 -8.72 8.33
N ALA A 96 -5.11 -8.12 8.89
CA ALA A 96 -4.15 -8.84 9.72
C ALA A 96 -4.81 -9.51 10.92
N PHE A 97 -5.73 -8.80 11.61
CA PHE A 97 -6.53 -9.38 12.69
C PHE A 97 -7.48 -10.46 12.18
N GLN A 98 -8.04 -10.32 10.99
CA GLN A 98 -8.88 -11.35 10.39
C GLN A 98 -8.07 -12.63 10.10
N HIS A 99 -6.82 -12.51 9.63
CA HIS A 99 -5.93 -13.64 9.38
C HIS A 99 -5.33 -14.26 10.66
N SER A 100 -5.32 -13.52 11.76
CA SER A 100 -4.86 -14.02 13.06
C SER A 100 -5.95 -14.72 13.88
N ARG A 101 -7.19 -14.75 13.39
CA ARG A 101 -8.27 -15.52 13.97
C ARG A 101 -7.98 -17.01 13.82
N ASP A 102 -8.84 -17.84 14.39
CA ASP A 102 -8.70 -19.29 14.33
C ASP A 102 -8.32 -19.77 12.93
N ALA A 103 -7.26 -20.56 12.82
CA ALA A 103 -6.60 -20.99 11.58
C ALA A 103 -7.56 -21.58 10.52
N TRP A 104 -8.72 -22.07 10.94
CA TRP A 104 -9.73 -22.67 10.08
C TRP A 104 -10.76 -21.67 9.51
N ALA A 105 -10.79 -20.43 10.03
CA ALA A 105 -11.77 -19.41 9.64
C ALA A 105 -11.13 -18.13 9.12
N SER A 106 -9.80 -18.08 8.99
CA SER A 106 -9.06 -16.85 8.76
C SER A 106 -9.30 -16.20 7.41
N VAL A 107 -9.53 -17.00 6.36
CA VAL A 107 -9.75 -16.49 5.00
C VAL A 107 -11.12 -16.93 4.51
N GLY A 108 -12.13 -16.16 4.86
CA GLY A 108 -13.44 -16.23 4.24
C GLY A 108 -13.63 -15.06 3.26
N VAL A 109 -14.86 -14.88 2.80
CA VAL A 109 -15.23 -13.76 1.93
C VAL A 109 -14.81 -12.40 2.53
N ALA A 110 -14.90 -12.23 3.84
CA ALA A 110 -14.51 -11.00 4.52
C ALA A 110 -13.01 -10.71 4.37
N GLY A 111 -12.14 -11.71 4.56
CA GLY A 111 -10.70 -11.56 4.36
C GLY A 111 -10.35 -11.21 2.91
N LEU A 112 -10.97 -11.89 1.94
CA LEU A 112 -10.79 -11.60 0.52
C LEU A 112 -11.20 -10.16 0.16
N ILE A 113 -12.34 -9.67 0.67
CA ILE A 113 -12.80 -8.30 0.44
C ILE A 113 -11.80 -7.29 1.01
N LEU A 114 -11.29 -7.53 2.22
CA LEU A 114 -10.29 -6.68 2.84
C LEU A 114 -8.97 -6.66 2.06
N SER A 115 -8.51 -7.82 1.58
CA SER A 115 -7.31 -7.92 0.73
C SER A 115 -7.51 -7.21 -0.61
N LEU A 116 -8.67 -7.35 -1.23
CA LEU A 116 -9.00 -6.67 -2.49
C LEU A 116 -9.05 -5.15 -2.30
N ALA A 117 -9.72 -4.67 -1.25
CA ALA A 117 -9.85 -3.25 -0.96
C ALA A 117 -8.50 -2.60 -0.62
N SER A 118 -7.69 -3.22 0.26
CA SER A 118 -6.36 -2.70 0.61
C SER A 118 -5.43 -2.70 -0.60
N THR A 119 -5.44 -3.75 -1.42
CA THR A 119 -4.64 -3.83 -2.65
C THR A 119 -5.06 -2.77 -3.66
N GLY A 120 -6.35 -2.61 -3.94
CA GLY A 120 -6.86 -1.60 -4.86
C GLY A 120 -6.47 -0.18 -4.43
N LEU A 121 -6.60 0.13 -3.15
CA LEU A 121 -6.25 1.44 -2.61
C LEU A 121 -4.74 1.70 -2.60
N VAL A 122 -3.90 0.71 -2.28
CA VAL A 122 -2.45 0.92 -2.32
C VAL A 122 -1.93 1.06 -3.74
N LEU A 123 -2.53 0.35 -4.72
CA LEU A 123 -2.24 0.53 -6.14
C LEU A 123 -2.65 1.93 -6.63
N ALA A 124 -3.83 2.41 -6.24
CA ALA A 124 -4.28 3.77 -6.54
C ALA A 124 -3.33 4.82 -5.92
N ALA A 125 -2.91 4.62 -4.67
CA ALA A 125 -1.93 5.48 -4.01
C ALA A 125 -0.60 5.50 -4.77
N GLY A 126 -0.09 4.33 -5.16
CA GLY A 126 1.13 4.21 -5.97
C GLY A 126 1.00 4.91 -7.32
N TRP A 127 -0.11 4.70 -8.01
CA TRP A 127 -0.39 5.38 -9.28
C TRP A 127 -0.33 6.89 -9.14
N ILE A 128 -1.04 7.48 -8.16
CA ILE A 128 -1.04 8.92 -7.90
C ILE A 128 0.38 9.42 -7.58
N ALA A 129 1.11 8.68 -6.75
CA ALA A 129 2.45 9.06 -6.32
C ALA A 129 3.46 9.07 -7.48
N PHE A 130 3.44 8.05 -8.34
CA PHE A 130 4.38 7.90 -9.45
C PHE A 130 3.98 8.74 -10.66
N SER A 131 2.70 8.88 -11.01
CA SER A 131 2.23 9.74 -12.12
C SER A 131 2.62 11.19 -11.91
N ALA A 132 2.52 11.71 -10.71
CA ALA A 132 2.90 13.08 -10.40
C ALA A 132 4.42 13.36 -10.53
N THR A 133 5.26 12.33 -10.69
CA THR A 133 6.68 12.48 -11.01
C THR A 133 6.93 12.49 -12.51
N VAL A 134 6.21 11.68 -13.29
CA VAL A 134 6.37 11.53 -14.74
C VAL A 134 5.92 12.78 -15.49
N ASP A 135 4.77 13.36 -15.16
CA ASP A 135 4.25 14.58 -15.81
C ASP A 135 5.20 15.78 -15.72
N ARG A 136 6.11 15.77 -14.77
CA ARG A 136 7.09 16.85 -14.60
C ARG A 136 8.36 16.68 -15.42
N GLU A 137 8.68 15.47 -15.85
CA GLU A 137 9.82 15.20 -16.72
C GLU A 137 9.48 15.43 -18.19
N MET A 138 8.21 15.19 -18.60
CA MET A 138 7.76 15.39 -19.98
C MET A 138 7.52 16.86 -20.35
N VAL A 139 7.38 17.77 -19.40
CA VAL A 139 7.19 19.22 -19.61
C VAL A 139 8.51 20.00 -19.66
N ARG A 140 9.63 19.31 -19.68
CA ARG A 140 10.99 19.88 -19.88
C ARG A 140 11.49 19.65 -21.28
#